data_9937bfbfbc0967a32ea486d6e3ea9dfe
#
_entry.id   9937bfbfbc0967a32ea486d6e3ea9dfe
#
_cell.length_a   1.000
_cell.length_b   1.000
_cell.length_c   1.000
_cell.angle_alpha   90.00
_cell.angle_beta   90.00
_cell.angle_gamma   90.00
#
_symmetry.space_group_name_H-M   'P 1'
#
loop_
_entity.id
_entity.type
_entity.pdbx_description
1 polymer ?
#
loop_
_entity_poly.entity_id
_entity_poly.type
_entity_poly.pdbx_seq_one_letter_code
_entity_poly.pdbx_strand_id
1 'polypeptide(L)'
;MPEGEDESGNITLRECGSPRVFDFKPLDHVDLGDGKGLDFETAVKVSGSRYVIMTGELAKLQRALTQYMLDIHTSQHGYTEVYVPY
;
A
#
# COMPACT_ATOMS: atom_id res chain seq x y z
N MET A 1 3.13 -8.33 -23.49
CA MET A 1 3.30 -8.90 -22.15
C MET A 1 4.01 -10.24 -22.29
N PRO A 2 5.06 -10.51 -21.48
CA PRO A 2 5.74 -11.81 -21.60
C PRO A 2 4.84 -12.95 -21.15
N GLU A 3 5.04 -14.12 -21.75
CA GLU A 3 4.34 -15.33 -21.38
C GLU A 3 5.14 -16.06 -20.29
N GLY A 4 4.45 -16.64 -19.32
CA GLY A 4 5.08 -17.37 -18.23
C GLY A 4 4.08 -17.91 -17.23
N GLU A 5 4.47 -18.94 -16.51
CA GLU A 5 3.63 -19.59 -15.49
C GLU A 5 3.79 -18.96 -14.11
N ASP A 6 4.93 -18.31 -13.86
CA ASP A 6 5.26 -17.71 -12.59
C ASP A 6 6.15 -16.47 -12.75
N GLU A 7 6.60 -15.92 -11.62
CA GLU A 7 7.44 -14.71 -11.59
C GLU A 7 8.80 -14.89 -12.26
N SER A 8 9.30 -16.12 -12.44
CA SER A 8 10.58 -16.34 -13.11
C SER A 8 10.54 -15.94 -14.59
N GLY A 9 9.33 -15.91 -15.19
CA GLY A 9 9.12 -15.43 -16.55
C GLY A 9 9.05 -13.92 -16.71
N ASN A 10 9.15 -13.16 -15.63
CA ASN A 10 9.09 -11.72 -15.69
C ASN A 10 10.32 -11.13 -16.35
N ILE A 11 10.09 -10.13 -17.18
CA ILE A 11 11.16 -9.44 -17.91
C ILE A 11 11.20 -8.00 -17.43
N THR A 12 12.39 -7.54 -17.04
CA THR A 12 12.60 -6.13 -16.70
C THR A 12 12.64 -5.31 -17.98
N LEU A 13 11.65 -4.44 -18.17
CA LEU A 13 11.56 -3.59 -19.35
C LEU A 13 12.43 -2.34 -19.24
N ARG A 14 12.53 -1.77 -18.05
CA ARG A 14 13.30 -0.55 -17.81
C ARG A 14 13.62 -0.41 -16.33
N GLU A 15 14.81 0.09 -16.05
CA GLU A 15 15.21 0.48 -14.70
C GLU A 15 15.47 1.98 -14.67
N CYS A 16 15.09 2.65 -13.58
CA CYS A 16 15.30 4.08 -13.42
C CYS A 16 15.77 4.38 -12.00
N GLY A 17 16.88 5.12 -11.88
CA GLY A 17 17.46 5.49 -10.60
C GLY A 17 18.17 4.35 -9.89
N SER A 18 18.64 4.64 -8.70
CA SER A 18 19.33 3.68 -7.83
C SER A 18 18.76 3.77 -6.42
N PRO A 19 18.53 2.64 -5.74
CA PRO A 19 18.13 2.67 -4.34
C PRO A 19 19.18 3.36 -3.48
N ARG A 20 18.74 4.11 -2.48
CA ARG A 20 19.62 4.74 -1.53
C ARG A 20 20.26 3.68 -0.63
N VAL A 21 21.58 3.81 -0.43
CA VAL A 21 22.30 2.95 0.51
C VAL A 21 22.29 3.62 1.88
N PHE A 22 21.88 2.88 2.91
CA PHE A 22 21.84 3.38 4.27
C PHE A 22 23.04 2.84 5.06
N ASP A 23 23.53 3.65 5.98
CA ASP A 23 24.59 3.26 6.94
C ASP A 23 24.02 2.64 8.21
N PHE A 24 22.70 2.45 8.27
CA PHE A 24 21.98 1.79 9.35
C PHE A 24 21.02 0.76 8.76
N LYS A 25 20.48 -0.12 9.60
CA LYS A 25 19.47 -1.09 9.19
C LYS A 25 18.12 -0.40 9.08
N PRO A 26 17.55 -0.22 7.86
CA PRO A 26 16.21 0.36 7.74
C PRO A 26 15.16 -0.61 8.25
N LEU A 27 14.11 -0.06 8.87
CA LEU A 27 12.97 -0.82 9.35
C LEU A 27 11.95 -1.00 8.23
N ASP A 28 11.26 -2.14 8.20
CA ASP A 28 10.17 -2.34 7.26
C ASP A 28 8.88 -1.67 7.76
N HIS A 29 7.81 -1.75 6.96
CA HIS A 29 6.55 -1.08 7.30
C HIS A 29 5.90 -1.65 8.58
N VAL A 30 6.08 -2.93 8.86
CA VAL A 30 5.55 -3.55 10.09
C VAL A 30 6.26 -2.98 11.30
N ASP A 31 7.59 -2.96 11.27
CA ASP A 31 8.41 -2.44 12.38
C ASP A 31 8.16 -0.94 12.62
N LEU A 32 8.00 -0.17 11.53
CA LEU A 32 7.74 1.26 11.63
C LEU A 32 6.35 1.56 12.18
N GLY A 33 5.36 0.75 11.85
CA GLY A 33 3.96 0.99 12.22
C GLY A 33 3.51 0.34 13.51
N ASP A 34 4.23 -0.68 13.97
CA ASP A 34 3.85 -1.42 15.17
C ASP A 34 3.86 -0.50 16.40
N GLY A 35 2.76 -0.53 17.16
CA GLY A 35 2.59 0.38 18.30
C GLY A 35 2.30 1.83 17.94
N LYS A 36 2.21 2.18 16.65
CA LYS A 36 1.96 3.54 16.16
C LYS A 36 0.68 3.68 15.35
N GLY A 37 -0.21 2.71 15.45
CA GLY A 37 -1.48 2.71 14.75
C GLY A 37 -1.70 1.54 13.81
N LEU A 38 -0.68 0.75 13.51
CA LEU A 38 -0.85 -0.53 12.82
C LEU A 38 -1.01 -1.64 13.85
N ASP A 39 -2.11 -2.37 13.78
CA ASP A 39 -2.41 -3.46 14.71
C ASP A 39 -2.63 -4.74 13.93
N PHE A 40 -1.58 -5.53 13.82
CA PHE A 40 -1.63 -6.81 13.13
C PHE A 40 -2.19 -7.92 14.00
N GLU A 41 -1.96 -7.86 15.30
CA GLU A 41 -2.43 -8.89 16.24
C GLU A 41 -3.96 -8.94 16.31
N THR A 42 -4.60 -7.79 16.49
CA THR A 42 -6.06 -7.71 16.50
C THR A 42 -6.65 -8.05 15.15
N ALA A 43 -5.99 -7.64 14.06
CA ALA A 43 -6.45 -7.94 12.70
C ALA A 43 -6.49 -9.46 12.44
N VAL A 44 -5.51 -10.21 12.93
CA VAL A 44 -5.50 -11.67 12.82
C VAL A 44 -6.70 -12.28 13.54
N LYS A 45 -7.03 -11.76 14.72
CA LYS A 45 -8.20 -12.24 15.49
C LYS A 45 -9.53 -11.94 14.78
N VAL A 46 -9.62 -10.83 14.08
CA VAL A 46 -10.85 -10.39 13.41
C VAL A 46 -11.02 -11.02 12.03
N SER A 47 -9.97 -11.04 11.22
CA SER A 47 -10.07 -11.39 9.81
C SER A 47 -9.02 -12.40 9.32
N GLY A 48 -8.12 -12.86 10.18
CA GLY A 48 -7.08 -13.80 9.82
C GLY A 48 -5.76 -13.12 9.43
N SER A 49 -4.82 -13.92 8.94
CA SER A 49 -3.51 -13.42 8.53
C SER A 49 -3.59 -12.50 7.30
N ARG A 50 -2.59 -11.67 7.10
CA ARG A 50 -2.47 -10.72 5.98
C ARG A 50 -3.45 -9.55 6.04
N TYR A 51 -4.07 -9.31 7.19
CA TYR A 51 -4.89 -8.13 7.42
C TYR A 51 -4.22 -7.21 8.42
N VAL A 52 -4.62 -5.96 8.41
CA VAL A 52 -4.12 -4.96 9.36
C VAL A 52 -5.27 -4.06 9.81
N ILE A 53 -5.26 -3.66 11.07
CA ILE A 53 -6.14 -2.63 11.59
C ILE A 53 -5.31 -1.36 11.77
N MET A 54 -5.82 -0.25 11.26
CA MET A 54 -5.22 1.05 11.45
C MET A 54 -6.05 1.86 12.43
N THR A 55 -5.40 2.49 13.38
CA THR A 55 -6.06 3.29 14.41
C THR A 55 -5.48 4.70 14.47
N GLY A 56 -6.29 5.65 14.98
CA GLY A 56 -5.85 7.01 15.27
C GLY A 56 -5.36 7.77 14.03
N GLU A 57 -4.19 8.35 14.13
CA GLU A 57 -3.62 9.17 13.06
C GLU A 57 -3.33 8.39 11.78
N LEU A 58 -2.96 7.10 11.89
CA LEU A 58 -2.77 6.26 10.70
C LEU A 58 -4.08 6.00 9.97
N ALA A 59 -5.18 5.81 10.68
CA ALA A 59 -6.50 5.66 10.05
C ALA A 59 -6.90 6.95 9.32
N LYS A 60 -6.63 8.11 9.92
CA LYS A 60 -6.85 9.40 9.26
C LYS A 60 -5.99 9.57 8.02
N LEU A 61 -4.73 9.19 8.10
CA LEU A 61 -3.80 9.27 6.97
C LEU A 61 -4.27 8.39 5.82
N GLN A 62 -4.69 7.17 6.09
CA GLN A 62 -5.23 6.25 5.09
C GLN A 62 -6.43 6.88 4.38
N ARG A 63 -7.36 7.46 5.13
CA ARG A 63 -8.54 8.13 4.56
C ARG A 63 -8.15 9.33 3.71
N ALA A 64 -7.20 10.13 4.20
CA ALA A 64 -6.72 11.30 3.48
C ALA A 64 -6.03 10.93 2.16
N LEU A 65 -5.23 9.88 2.15
CA LEU A 65 -4.59 9.38 0.93
C LEU A 65 -5.62 8.87 -0.08
N THR A 66 -6.63 8.15 0.37
CA THR A 66 -7.70 7.67 -0.49
C THR A 66 -8.44 8.84 -1.15
N GLN A 67 -8.79 9.85 -0.35
CA GLN A 67 -9.49 11.04 -0.85
C GLN A 67 -8.62 11.80 -1.85
N TYR A 68 -7.34 11.96 -1.56
CA TYR A 68 -6.40 12.65 -2.44
C TYR A 68 -6.28 11.95 -3.80
N MET A 69 -6.14 10.62 -3.80
CA MET A 69 -6.04 9.86 -5.04
C MET A 69 -7.32 9.96 -5.87
N LEU A 70 -8.49 9.85 -5.23
CA LEU A 70 -9.78 10.00 -5.92
C LEU A 70 -9.92 11.41 -6.51
N ASP A 71 -9.57 12.43 -5.76
CA ASP A 71 -9.69 13.82 -6.23
C ASP A 71 -8.79 14.09 -7.44
N ILE A 72 -7.56 13.60 -7.43
CA ILE A 72 -6.65 13.77 -8.56
C ILE A 72 -7.15 13.03 -9.79
N HIS A 73 -7.54 11.78 -9.66
CA HIS A 73 -7.98 10.99 -10.81
C HIS A 73 -9.27 11.51 -11.42
N THR A 74 -10.21 12.00 -10.61
CA THR A 74 -11.47 12.53 -11.12
C THR A 74 -11.35 13.94 -11.67
N SER A 75 -10.48 14.79 -11.11
CA SER A 75 -10.35 16.20 -11.52
C SER A 75 -9.28 16.42 -12.59
N GLN A 76 -8.20 15.67 -12.60
CA GLN A 76 -7.07 15.92 -13.48
C GLN A 76 -6.87 14.85 -14.56
N HIS A 77 -7.27 13.62 -14.31
CA HIS A 77 -7.04 12.50 -15.22
C HIS A 77 -8.29 12.01 -15.93
N GLY A 78 -9.42 12.68 -15.78
CA GLY A 78 -10.63 12.39 -16.52
C GLY A 78 -11.37 11.12 -16.14
N TYR A 79 -11.05 10.49 -15.02
CA TYR A 79 -11.79 9.32 -14.54
C TYR A 79 -13.13 9.73 -13.94
N THR A 80 -14.10 8.86 -14.02
CA THR A 80 -15.41 9.06 -13.41
C THR A 80 -15.51 8.19 -12.15
N GLU A 81 -15.78 8.83 -11.02
CA GLU A 81 -15.99 8.12 -9.78
C GLU A 81 -17.33 7.38 -9.80
N VAL A 82 -17.32 6.12 -9.36
CA VAL A 82 -18.50 5.27 -9.32
C VAL A 82 -18.59 4.62 -7.94
N TYR A 83 -19.77 4.63 -7.36
CA TYR A 83 -20.06 3.87 -6.14
C TYR A 83 -20.86 2.63 -6.52
N VAL A 84 -20.28 1.47 -6.34
CA VAL A 84 -20.89 0.21 -6.76
C VAL A 84 -21.49 -0.53 -5.55
N PRO A 85 -22.57 -1.29 -5.75
CA PRO A 85 -23.10 -2.14 -4.70
C PRO A 85 -22.15 -3.31 -4.41
N TYR A 86 -22.22 -3.82 -3.20
CA TYR A 86 -21.45 -4.99 -2.77
C TYR A 86 -22.35 -6.10 -2.24
#